data_58975ce57d66b30d35fc3e81990e293a
#
_entry.id   58975ce57d66b30d35fc3e81990e293a
#
_cell.length_a   1.000
_cell.length_b   1.000
_cell.length_c   1.000
_cell.angle_alpha   90.00
_cell.angle_beta   90.00
_cell.angle_gamma   90.00
#
_symmetry.space_group_name_H-M   'P 1'
#
loop_
_entity.id
_entity.type
_entity.pdbx_description
1 polymer ?
#
loop_
_entity_poly.entity_id
_entity_poly.type
_entity_poly.pdbx_seq_one_letter_code
_entity_poly.pdbx_strand_id
1 'polypeptide(L)'
;SDMTKEQKDGLLLEVEKLHKRHVLAENVGLDYYEPGMMEYLAQSDGSFNEATGELVMYFESKGTRYEGRTEQIEKVKCGDEVCVIRDEKNPFNRNNFLLLTRKGRDIGCMPAELCNALAPLYDEGNLIVETASVSFVEPISKRSRYAKQAVLFVELRATIRA
;
A
#
# COMPACT_ATOMS: atom_id res chain seq x y z
N SER A 1 -11.53 9.50 -37.76
CA SER A 1 -12.69 9.03 -37.01
C SER A 1 -12.67 9.58 -35.58
N ASP A 2 -13.82 9.90 -35.09
CA ASP A 2 -13.94 10.49 -33.77
C ASP A 2 -13.90 9.42 -32.68
N MET A 3 -13.27 9.77 -31.57
CA MET A 3 -13.25 8.91 -30.38
C MET A 3 -14.61 8.93 -29.70
N THR A 4 -15.03 7.81 -29.17
CA THR A 4 -16.23 7.74 -28.35
C THR A 4 -15.98 8.46 -27.02
N LYS A 5 -17.04 8.79 -26.30
CA LYS A 5 -16.96 9.38 -24.96
C LYS A 5 -16.18 8.45 -24.02
N GLU A 6 -16.46 7.15 -24.06
CA GLU A 6 -15.78 6.17 -23.22
C GLU A 6 -14.28 6.11 -23.49
N GLN A 7 -13.88 6.19 -24.76
CA GLN A 7 -12.47 6.21 -25.15
C GLN A 7 -11.78 7.48 -24.65
N LYS A 8 -12.44 8.64 -24.74
CA LYS A 8 -11.92 9.91 -24.23
C LYS A 8 -11.76 9.88 -22.72
N ASP A 9 -12.76 9.37 -22.00
CA ASP A 9 -12.71 9.25 -20.53
C ASP A 9 -11.60 8.32 -20.09
N GLY A 10 -11.41 7.20 -20.81
CA GLY A 10 -10.31 6.27 -20.53
C GLY A 10 -8.94 6.90 -20.75
N LEU A 11 -8.79 7.68 -21.81
CA LEU A 11 -7.53 8.38 -22.11
C LEU A 11 -7.23 9.44 -21.03
N LEU A 12 -8.23 10.20 -20.61
CA LEU A 12 -8.07 11.18 -19.54
C LEU A 12 -7.64 10.53 -18.23
N LEU A 13 -8.22 9.38 -17.90
CA LEU A 13 -7.84 8.62 -16.70
C LEU A 13 -6.38 8.19 -16.76
N GLU A 14 -5.90 7.71 -17.91
CA GLU A 14 -4.50 7.32 -18.07
C GLU A 14 -3.56 8.52 -17.94
N VAL A 15 -3.94 9.66 -18.49
CA VAL A 15 -3.16 10.90 -18.36
C VAL A 15 -3.07 11.33 -16.90
N GLU A 16 -4.17 11.25 -16.15
CA GLU A 16 -4.18 11.56 -14.72
C GLU A 16 -3.26 10.64 -13.92
N LYS A 17 -3.28 9.34 -14.23
CA LYS A 17 -2.40 8.36 -13.58
C LYS A 17 -0.94 8.67 -13.86
N LEU A 18 -0.59 9.00 -15.09
CA LEU A 18 0.78 9.38 -15.47
C LEU A 18 1.22 10.64 -14.75
N HIS A 19 0.34 11.63 -14.64
CA HIS A 19 0.61 12.86 -13.92
C HIS A 19 0.90 12.60 -12.45
N LYS A 20 0.07 11.79 -11.78
CA LYS A 20 0.28 11.40 -10.37
C LYS A 20 1.63 10.74 -10.18
N ARG A 21 2.02 9.83 -11.07
CA ARG A 21 3.32 9.16 -11.02
C ARG A 21 4.47 10.16 -11.10
N HIS A 22 4.39 11.09 -12.05
CA HIS A 22 5.43 12.09 -12.26
C HIS A 22 5.59 13.00 -11.05
N VAL A 23 4.50 13.51 -10.53
CA VAL A 23 4.50 14.39 -9.35
C VAL A 23 5.07 13.67 -8.14
N LEU A 24 4.68 12.43 -7.91
CA LEU A 24 5.18 11.66 -6.78
C LEU A 24 6.68 11.40 -6.92
N ALA A 25 7.14 11.03 -8.10
CA ALA A 25 8.56 10.79 -8.35
C ALA A 25 9.41 12.03 -8.06
N GLU A 26 8.97 13.19 -8.51
CA GLU A 26 9.66 14.46 -8.23
C GLU A 26 9.74 14.76 -6.73
N ASN A 27 8.64 14.57 -6.01
CA ASN A 27 8.58 14.88 -4.58
C ASN A 27 9.44 13.96 -3.72
N VAL A 28 9.62 12.70 -4.13
CA VAL A 28 10.48 11.76 -3.40
C VAL A 28 11.93 11.83 -3.84
N GLY A 29 12.27 12.72 -4.79
CA GLY A 29 13.61 12.87 -5.27
C GLY A 29 14.14 11.70 -6.09
N LEU A 30 13.26 10.96 -6.72
CA LEU A 30 13.62 9.86 -7.59
C LEU A 30 13.96 10.39 -8.98
N ASP A 31 15.13 10.00 -9.50
CA ASP A 31 15.55 10.35 -10.87
C ASP A 31 14.77 9.53 -11.91
N TYR A 32 14.14 8.47 -11.46
CA TYR A 32 13.36 7.58 -12.31
C TYR A 32 12.20 6.99 -11.53
N TYR A 33 11.27 6.47 -12.26
CA TYR A 33 10.05 5.86 -11.78
C TYR A 33 10.32 4.57 -10.97
N GLU A 34 9.81 4.51 -9.73
CA GLU A 34 9.82 3.28 -8.92
C GLU A 34 8.54 2.50 -9.23
N PRO A 35 8.64 1.41 -10.04
CA PRO A 35 7.44 0.77 -10.59
C PRO A 35 6.42 0.32 -9.56
N GLY A 36 6.88 -0.29 -8.47
CA GLY A 36 5.97 -0.85 -7.48
C GLY A 36 5.09 0.19 -6.80
N MET A 37 5.69 1.26 -6.31
CA MET A 37 4.94 2.33 -5.66
C MET A 37 3.98 3.00 -6.63
N MET A 38 4.45 3.31 -7.82
CA MET A 38 3.64 3.99 -8.81
C MET A 38 2.49 3.12 -9.31
N GLU A 39 2.73 1.81 -9.42
CA GLU A 39 1.69 0.87 -9.79
C GLU A 39 0.57 0.85 -8.75
N TYR A 40 0.91 0.77 -7.47
CA TYR A 40 -0.08 0.82 -6.40
C TYR A 40 -0.85 2.13 -6.40
N LEU A 41 -0.16 3.26 -6.59
CA LEU A 41 -0.83 4.56 -6.65
C LEU A 41 -1.76 4.67 -7.87
N ALA A 42 -1.37 4.09 -8.99
CA ALA A 42 -2.16 4.14 -10.22
C ALA A 42 -3.36 3.18 -10.22
N GLN A 43 -3.22 2.03 -9.58
CA GLN A 43 -4.25 0.98 -9.57
C GLN A 43 -5.21 1.08 -8.40
N SER A 44 -4.73 1.50 -7.24
CA SER A 44 -5.58 1.75 -6.08
C SER A 44 -6.22 3.12 -6.23
N ASP A 45 -7.35 3.38 -5.63
CA ASP A 45 -7.97 4.70 -5.61
C ASP A 45 -7.17 5.70 -4.77
N GLY A 46 -5.86 5.53 -4.70
CA GLY A 46 -4.95 6.36 -3.97
C GLY A 46 -4.78 7.75 -4.57
N SER A 47 -4.25 8.66 -3.78
CA SER A 47 -4.03 10.05 -4.20
C SER A 47 -2.77 10.60 -3.56
N PHE A 48 -2.18 11.57 -4.22
CA PHE A 48 -1.07 12.35 -3.68
C PHE A 48 -1.36 13.84 -3.90
N ASN A 49 -1.27 14.61 -2.81
CA ASN A 49 -1.41 16.05 -2.86
C ASN A 49 -0.03 16.70 -2.81
N GLU A 50 0.39 17.25 -3.93
CA GLU A 50 1.70 17.87 -4.09
C GLU A 50 1.91 19.05 -3.13
N ALA A 51 0.87 19.83 -2.89
CA ALA A 51 0.98 21.04 -2.06
C ALA A 51 1.18 20.69 -0.57
N THR A 52 0.57 19.63 -0.08
CA THR A 52 0.62 19.24 1.34
C THR A 52 1.53 18.05 1.60
N GLY A 53 1.89 17.27 0.58
CA GLY A 53 2.61 16.01 0.73
C GLY A 53 1.75 14.84 1.19
N GLU A 54 0.44 15.03 1.29
CA GLU A 54 -0.45 13.97 1.75
C GLU A 54 -0.58 12.85 0.73
N LEU A 55 -0.35 11.63 1.19
CA LEU A 55 -0.41 10.40 0.39
C LEU A 55 -1.46 9.47 0.98
N VAL A 56 -2.35 8.97 0.13
CA VAL A 56 -3.27 7.89 0.49
C VAL A 56 -3.02 6.73 -0.46
N MET A 57 -2.80 5.55 0.09
CA MET A 57 -2.56 4.35 -0.70
C MET A 57 -3.37 3.17 -0.15
N TYR A 58 -3.73 2.27 -1.04
CA TYR A 58 -4.39 1.01 -0.69
C TYR A 58 -3.51 -0.13 -1.20
N PHE A 59 -3.24 -1.09 -0.34
CA PHE A 59 -2.43 -2.24 -0.74
C PHE A 59 -2.90 -3.52 -0.06
N GLU A 60 -2.64 -4.65 -0.70
CA GLU A 60 -2.94 -5.96 -0.14
C GLU A 60 -1.79 -6.43 0.75
N SER A 61 -2.13 -6.90 1.94
CA SER A 61 -1.15 -7.52 2.83
C SER A 61 -0.59 -8.79 2.19
N LYS A 62 0.72 -8.95 2.23
CA LYS A 62 1.43 -10.10 1.66
C LYS A 62 1.88 -11.06 2.75
N GLY A 63 2.07 -12.31 2.35
CA GLY A 63 2.51 -13.36 3.24
C GLY A 63 1.48 -13.81 4.27
N THR A 64 0.19 -13.56 4.04
CA THR A 64 -0.88 -13.90 4.98
C THR A 64 -1.03 -15.40 5.21
N ARG A 65 -0.48 -16.22 4.33
CA ARG A 65 -0.48 -17.68 4.43
C ARG A 65 0.47 -18.20 5.52
N TYR A 66 1.49 -17.40 5.87
CA TYR A 66 2.60 -17.83 6.74
C TYR A 66 2.53 -17.20 8.12
N GLU A 67 3.34 -17.70 9.05
CA GLU A 67 3.56 -17.13 10.39
C GLU A 67 2.30 -17.04 11.26
N GLY A 68 1.30 -17.89 11.02
CA GLY A 68 0.06 -17.85 11.78
C GLY A 68 -0.83 -16.65 11.45
N ARG A 69 -0.53 -15.93 10.40
CA ARG A 69 -1.25 -14.71 10.01
C ARG A 69 -2.70 -14.97 9.64
N THR A 70 -2.96 -16.09 8.96
CA THR A 70 -4.33 -16.48 8.57
C THR A 70 -5.26 -16.54 9.79
N GLU A 71 -4.79 -17.15 10.88
CA GLU A 71 -5.56 -17.27 12.12
C GLU A 71 -5.79 -15.91 12.78
N GLN A 72 -4.80 -15.02 12.73
CA GLN A 72 -4.93 -13.68 13.30
C GLN A 72 -5.92 -12.82 12.49
N ILE A 73 -5.96 -13.01 11.17
CA ILE A 73 -6.85 -12.25 10.29
C ILE A 73 -8.32 -12.62 10.53
N GLU A 74 -8.62 -13.83 11.04
CA GLU A 74 -10.00 -14.21 11.42
C GLU A 74 -10.61 -13.24 12.43
N LYS A 75 -9.79 -12.57 13.22
CA LYS A 75 -10.21 -11.65 14.28
C LYS A 75 -10.27 -10.20 13.85
N VAL A 76 -9.86 -9.91 12.63
CA VAL A 76 -9.74 -8.54 12.09
C VAL A 76 -11.03 -8.13 11.40
N LYS A 77 -11.41 -6.87 11.59
CA LYS A 77 -12.59 -6.28 10.97
C LYS A 77 -12.20 -5.05 10.15
N CYS A 78 -13.00 -4.77 9.13
CA CYS A 78 -12.85 -3.55 8.36
C CYS A 78 -12.92 -2.33 9.28
N GLY A 79 -11.99 -1.40 9.12
CA GLY A 79 -11.85 -0.22 9.97
C GLY A 79 -10.89 -0.37 11.14
N ASP A 80 -10.45 -1.59 11.46
CA ASP A 80 -9.48 -1.81 12.54
C ASP A 80 -8.16 -1.10 12.23
N GLU A 81 -7.54 -0.56 13.27
CA GLU A 81 -6.23 0.08 13.16
C GLU A 81 -5.14 -0.93 12.82
N VAL A 82 -4.24 -0.53 11.93
CA VAL A 82 -3.06 -1.30 11.55
C VAL A 82 -1.83 -0.51 11.98
N CYS A 83 -0.91 -1.18 12.67
CA CYS A 83 0.40 -0.62 13.01
C CYS A 83 1.39 -1.02 11.92
N VAL A 84 1.99 -0.04 11.26
CA VAL A 84 2.98 -0.25 10.21
C VAL A 84 4.36 -0.11 10.84
N ILE A 85 5.10 -1.21 10.92
CA ILE A 85 6.36 -1.28 11.66
C ILE A 85 7.51 -1.52 10.69
N ARG A 86 8.50 -0.63 10.73
CA ARG A 86 9.72 -0.78 9.95
C ARG A 86 10.49 -2.01 10.44
N ASP A 87 10.69 -2.97 9.56
CA ASP A 87 11.26 -4.28 9.85
C ASP A 87 12.61 -4.43 9.11
N GLU A 88 13.61 -3.69 9.57
CA GLU A 88 14.93 -3.59 8.92
C GLU A 88 15.77 -4.85 9.01
N LYS A 89 15.39 -5.78 9.89
CA LYS A 89 16.09 -7.05 10.08
C LYS A 89 15.44 -8.22 9.37
N ASN A 90 14.44 -7.93 8.53
CA ASN A 90 13.77 -8.98 7.78
C ASN A 90 14.77 -9.69 6.86
N PRO A 91 14.86 -11.05 6.94
CA PRO A 91 15.86 -11.78 6.17
C PRO A 91 15.62 -11.80 4.67
N PHE A 92 14.40 -11.55 4.23
CA PHE A 92 14.02 -11.55 2.80
C PHE A 92 14.11 -10.17 2.16
N ASN A 93 13.83 -9.11 2.92
CA ASN A 93 13.88 -7.75 2.42
C ASN A 93 14.12 -6.78 3.58
N ARG A 94 15.29 -6.13 3.59
CA ARG A 94 15.64 -5.16 4.64
C ARG A 94 14.80 -3.89 4.59
N ASN A 95 14.07 -3.67 3.50
CA ASN A 95 13.16 -2.55 3.36
C ASN A 95 11.75 -2.87 3.87
N ASN A 96 11.54 -4.03 4.48
CA ASN A 96 10.24 -4.50 4.86
C ASN A 96 9.53 -3.62 5.90
N PHE A 97 8.20 -3.57 5.77
CA PHE A 97 7.29 -3.06 6.80
C PHE A 97 6.35 -4.18 7.19
N LEU A 98 6.33 -4.48 8.47
CA LEU A 98 5.45 -5.48 9.06
C LEU A 98 4.12 -4.83 9.42
N LEU A 99 3.04 -5.56 9.28
CA LEU A 99 1.69 -5.09 9.62
C LEU A 99 1.21 -5.81 10.87
N LEU A 100 0.91 -5.06 11.91
CA LEU A 100 0.42 -5.60 13.16
C LEU A 100 -0.94 -5.02 13.51
N THR A 101 -1.75 -5.80 14.23
CA THR A 101 -2.96 -5.27 14.85
C THR A 101 -2.56 -4.38 16.03
N ARG A 102 -3.52 -3.62 16.56
CA ARG A 102 -3.30 -2.81 17.75
C ARG A 102 -2.81 -3.63 18.95
N LYS A 103 -3.16 -4.91 19.00
CA LYS A 103 -2.71 -5.85 20.05
C LYS A 103 -1.34 -6.47 19.76
N GLY A 104 -0.69 -6.06 18.68
CA GLY A 104 0.63 -6.56 18.30
C GLY A 104 0.63 -7.88 17.56
N ARG A 105 -0.49 -8.30 17.00
CA ARG A 105 -0.59 -9.55 16.26
C ARG A 105 -0.22 -9.36 14.80
N ASP A 106 0.59 -10.27 14.28
CA ASP A 106 1.11 -10.22 12.91
C ASP A 106 0.02 -10.59 11.89
N ILE A 107 -0.27 -9.67 10.99
CA ILE A 107 -1.28 -9.85 9.93
C ILE A 107 -0.69 -9.71 8.52
N GLY A 108 0.63 -9.70 8.39
CA GLY A 108 1.30 -9.72 7.10
C GLY A 108 2.32 -8.63 6.91
N CYS A 109 2.70 -8.42 5.67
CA CYS A 109 3.70 -7.43 5.28
C CYS A 109 3.17 -6.52 4.18
N MET A 110 3.71 -5.32 4.13
CA MET A 110 3.53 -4.44 2.99
C MET A 110 4.19 -5.09 1.76
N PRO A 111 3.62 -4.94 0.55
CA PRO A 111 4.25 -5.49 -0.66
C PRO A 111 5.68 -5.01 -0.86
N ALA A 112 6.54 -5.90 -1.32
CA ALA A 112 7.98 -5.64 -1.43
C ALA A 112 8.29 -4.40 -2.28
N GLU A 113 7.63 -4.23 -3.39
CA GLU A 113 7.84 -3.11 -4.30
C GLU A 113 7.54 -1.77 -3.61
N LEU A 114 6.47 -1.75 -2.83
CA LEU A 114 6.09 -0.56 -2.07
C LEU A 114 7.07 -0.31 -0.92
N CYS A 115 7.49 -1.35 -0.24
CA CYS A 115 8.53 -1.26 0.81
C CYS A 115 9.82 -0.65 0.26
N ASN A 116 10.26 -1.10 -0.91
CA ASN A 116 11.49 -0.63 -1.53
C ASN A 116 11.42 0.87 -1.87
N ALA A 117 10.24 1.37 -2.20
CA ALA A 117 10.03 2.79 -2.46
C ALA A 117 9.93 3.61 -1.18
N LEU A 118 9.23 3.12 -0.17
CA LEU A 118 8.92 3.90 1.04
C LEU A 118 9.98 3.82 2.13
N ALA A 119 10.70 2.71 2.25
CA ALA A 119 11.67 2.53 3.33
C ALA A 119 12.78 3.60 3.34
N PRO A 120 13.39 3.96 2.21
CA PRO A 120 14.41 5.02 2.21
C PRO A 120 13.86 6.35 2.70
N LEU A 121 12.64 6.70 2.29
CA LEU A 121 11.98 7.94 2.74
C LEU A 121 11.70 7.92 4.23
N TYR A 122 11.21 6.79 4.72
CA TYR A 122 10.92 6.60 6.13
C TYR A 122 12.19 6.71 6.97
N ASP A 123 13.26 6.03 6.55
CA ASP A 123 14.53 5.99 7.27
C ASP A 123 15.20 7.37 7.33
N GLU A 124 14.98 8.19 6.32
CA GLU A 124 15.49 9.58 6.27
C GLU A 124 14.59 10.58 7.02
N GLY A 125 13.46 10.12 7.54
CA GLY A 125 12.50 11.00 8.22
C GLY A 125 11.61 11.80 7.26
N ASN A 126 11.59 11.43 5.98
CA ASN A 126 10.81 12.13 4.95
C ASN A 126 9.44 11.51 4.68
N LEU A 127 9.13 10.39 5.30
CA LEU A 127 7.81 9.77 5.27
C LEU A 127 7.29 9.65 6.69
N ILE A 128 6.12 10.23 6.93
CA ILE A 128 5.44 10.13 8.22
C ILE A 128 4.15 9.35 8.00
N VAL A 129 4.03 8.19 8.62
CA VAL A 129 2.80 7.40 8.60
C VAL A 129 1.83 8.02 9.60
N GLU A 130 0.72 8.55 9.10
CA GLU A 130 -0.29 9.21 9.93
C GLU A 130 -1.27 8.19 10.50
N THR A 131 -1.89 7.40 9.63
CA THR A 131 -2.83 6.34 10.01
C THR A 131 -2.75 5.19 9.03
N ALA A 132 -3.10 4.00 9.52
CA ALA A 132 -3.32 2.85 8.67
C ALA A 132 -4.50 2.06 9.26
N SER A 133 -5.35 1.56 8.39
CA SER A 133 -6.54 0.81 8.81
C SER A 133 -6.90 -0.25 7.78
N VAL A 134 -7.67 -1.24 8.21
CA VAL A 134 -8.16 -2.30 7.34
C VAL A 134 -9.26 -1.74 6.45
N SER A 135 -9.06 -1.75 5.13
CA SER A 135 -10.04 -1.28 4.17
C SER A 135 -10.92 -2.41 3.62
N PHE A 136 -10.41 -3.63 3.64
CA PHE A 136 -11.14 -4.83 3.22
C PHE A 136 -10.52 -6.05 3.88
N VAL A 137 -11.36 -7.01 4.29
CA VAL A 137 -10.88 -8.28 4.84
C VAL A 137 -11.82 -9.40 4.44
N GLU A 138 -11.23 -10.49 3.98
CA GLU A 138 -11.93 -11.75 3.71
C GLU A 138 -11.18 -12.87 4.43
N PRO A 139 -11.65 -13.27 5.62
CA PRO A 139 -11.02 -14.34 6.38
C PRO A 139 -11.07 -15.66 5.63
N ILE A 140 -10.13 -16.55 5.92
CA ILE A 140 -10.08 -17.88 5.24
C ILE A 140 -11.38 -18.65 5.44
N SER A 141 -12.04 -18.51 6.59
CA SER A 141 -13.30 -19.18 6.90
C SER A 141 -14.45 -18.78 5.96
N LYS A 142 -14.34 -17.62 5.31
CA LYS A 142 -15.36 -17.10 4.38
C LYS A 142 -14.99 -17.29 2.93
N ARG A 143 -13.85 -17.90 2.65
CA ARG A 143 -13.37 -18.14 1.29
C ARG A 143 -13.68 -19.56 0.85
N SER A 144 -13.41 -19.85 -0.44
CA SER A 144 -13.49 -21.20 -0.99
C SER A 144 -12.58 -22.15 -0.18
N ARG A 145 -13.01 -23.40 -0.02
CA ARG A 145 -12.18 -24.44 0.63
C ARG A 145 -10.81 -24.65 -0.02
N TYR A 146 -10.66 -24.19 -1.26
CA TYR A 146 -9.39 -24.27 -1.97
C TYR A 146 -8.47 -23.08 -1.71
N ALA A 147 -8.98 -22.04 -1.08
CA ALA A 147 -8.16 -20.88 -0.73
C ALA A 147 -7.14 -21.25 0.34
N LYS A 148 -5.91 -20.77 0.19
CA LYS A 148 -4.80 -21.08 1.09
C LYS A 148 -4.43 -19.94 2.00
N GLN A 149 -5.04 -18.78 1.81
CA GLN A 149 -4.75 -17.58 2.58
C GLN A 149 -5.95 -16.67 2.66
N ALA A 150 -5.98 -15.86 3.71
CA ALA A 150 -6.94 -14.77 3.85
C ALA A 150 -6.53 -13.60 2.94
N VAL A 151 -7.49 -12.73 2.64
CA VAL A 151 -7.26 -11.49 1.91
C VAL A 151 -7.47 -10.32 2.86
N LEU A 152 -6.52 -9.40 2.88
CA LEU A 152 -6.60 -8.21 3.72
C LEU A 152 -5.99 -7.04 2.96
N PHE A 153 -6.74 -5.94 2.87
CA PHE A 153 -6.27 -4.69 2.28
C PHE A 153 -6.16 -3.62 3.35
N VAL A 154 -5.15 -2.78 3.22
CA VAL A 154 -4.85 -1.69 4.14
C VAL A 154 -4.97 -0.36 3.42
N GLU A 155 -5.62 0.61 4.08
CA GLU A 155 -5.58 2.02 3.69
C GLU A 155 -4.47 2.67 4.50
N LEU A 156 -3.48 3.20 3.81
CA LEU A 156 -2.35 3.91 4.42
C LEU A 156 -2.49 5.40 4.12
N ARG A 157 -2.42 6.21 5.17
CA ARG A 157 -2.35 7.67 5.05
C ARG A 157 -1.03 8.15 5.62
N ALA A 158 -0.29 8.88 4.80
CA ALA A 158 1.05 9.32 5.16
C ALA A 158 1.32 10.71 4.59
N THR A 159 2.38 11.35 5.08
CA THR A 159 2.86 12.62 4.55
C THR A 159 4.29 12.44 4.08
N ILE A 160 4.57 12.88 2.86
CA ILE A 160 5.92 12.91 2.31
C ILE A 160 6.44 14.34 2.41
N ARG A 161 7.59 14.50 3.04
CA ARG A 161 8.28 15.78 3.11
C ARG A 161 9.23 15.92 1.95
N ALA A 162 9.20 17.07 1.33
CA ALA A 162 10.12 17.39 0.25
C ALA A 162 11.51 17.76 0.81
#